data_3c7d7486f6fa14a3d0a65108783ff9cb
#
_entry.id   3c7d7486f6fa14a3d0a65108783ff9cb
#
_cell.length_a   1.000
_cell.length_b   1.000
_cell.length_c   1.000
_cell.angle_alpha   90.00
_cell.angle_beta   90.00
_cell.angle_gamma   90.00
#
_symmetry.space_group_name_H-M   'P 1'
#
loop_
_entity.id
_entity.type
_entity.pdbx_description
1 polymer ?
#
loop_
_entity_poly.entity_id
_entity_poly.type
_entity_poly.pdbx_seq_one_letter_code
_entity_poly.pdbx_strand_id
1 'polypeptide(L)'
;MQAGISVPRRLEIQRASTSTPNTERKNMDTNAIETMFGRIGARVRVSGAPHPRLAGIDIQTDRYGEFFDIKVGPEEQVGYEVIDLRPDMRHLLLMARRPNAKHKFLCGHDERHWFVCAIPGGSVSSVKAAIEALQPPEVRSAVRRRVKRVKDRLRRRNAAFVRQGEWFFVPVPELTVKETLILKNEPISRGNGSKSHVCQFAYRSGGEAVYVSTRYPLGLTRDAYSRLLKRNPSARSWAWRVMRRNAAVYIRGRVWHPDHKTIVLNEWHRVMMNTEGQALGARTVVFLD
;
A
#
# COMPACT_ATOMS: atom_id res chain seq x y z
N MET A 1 -28.37 86.97 27.77
CA MET A 1 -27.07 86.44 27.46
C MET A 1 -27.19 84.91 27.45
N GLN A 2 -27.44 84.35 26.27
CA GLN A 2 -27.56 82.91 26.11
C GLN A 2 -26.46 82.45 25.13
N ALA A 3 -25.55 81.58 25.64
CA ALA A 3 -24.46 80.99 24.89
C ALA A 3 -24.99 79.78 24.11
N GLY A 4 -24.91 79.82 22.82
CA GLY A 4 -25.27 78.69 21.92
C GLY A 4 -24.26 77.58 21.96
N ILE A 5 -24.74 76.37 22.22
CA ILE A 5 -23.97 75.16 22.20
C ILE A 5 -24.01 74.64 20.73
N SER A 6 -22.83 74.58 20.10
CA SER A 6 -22.62 74.03 18.76
C SER A 6 -22.52 72.47 18.90
N VAL A 7 -23.35 71.73 18.14
CA VAL A 7 -23.32 70.28 18.02
C VAL A 7 -22.37 69.94 16.88
N PRO A 8 -21.38 69.00 17.09
CA PRO A 8 -20.48 68.59 16.00
C PRO A 8 -21.18 67.60 15.07
N ARG A 9 -20.99 67.83 13.78
CA ARG A 9 -21.43 67.00 12.66
C ARG A 9 -20.92 65.56 12.80
N ARG A 10 -21.82 64.58 12.68
CA ARG A 10 -21.57 63.17 12.56
C ARG A 10 -20.82 62.88 11.26
N LEU A 11 -19.55 62.42 11.34
CA LEU A 11 -18.78 61.90 10.22
C LEU A 11 -19.37 60.56 9.82
N GLU A 12 -19.96 60.46 8.63
CA GLU A 12 -20.31 59.21 7.96
C GLU A 12 -19.01 58.48 7.58
N ILE A 13 -18.72 57.39 8.29
CA ILE A 13 -17.69 56.49 7.89
C ILE A 13 -18.24 55.67 6.71
N GLN A 14 -17.80 56.00 5.51
CA GLN A 14 -17.97 55.16 4.34
C GLN A 14 -17.33 53.82 4.65
N ARG A 15 -18.17 52.76 4.78
CA ARG A 15 -17.69 51.38 4.77
C ARG A 15 -17.04 51.09 3.44
N ALA A 16 -15.72 51.08 3.42
CA ALA A 16 -14.96 50.46 2.33
C ALA A 16 -15.37 49.01 2.30
N SER A 17 -16.02 48.61 1.22
CA SER A 17 -16.22 47.19 0.89
C SER A 17 -14.86 46.61 0.60
N THR A 18 -14.26 45.97 1.60
CA THR A 18 -13.14 45.08 1.38
C THR A 18 -13.68 43.88 0.62
N SER A 19 -13.55 43.95 -0.71
CA SER A 19 -13.61 42.76 -1.56
C SER A 19 -12.48 41.86 -1.12
N THR A 20 -12.79 40.87 -0.33
CA THR A 20 -11.92 39.69 -0.10
C THR A 20 -11.55 39.17 -1.48
N PRO A 21 -10.27 38.98 -1.80
CA PRO A 21 -9.90 38.33 -3.03
C PRO A 21 -10.53 36.94 -3.02
N ASN A 22 -11.45 36.73 -3.95
CA ASN A 22 -12.03 35.45 -4.26
C ASN A 22 -10.87 34.57 -4.77
N THR A 23 -10.15 33.95 -3.83
CA THR A 23 -9.23 32.87 -4.15
C THR A 23 -10.14 31.81 -4.74
N GLU A 24 -10.19 31.70 -6.06
CA GLU A 24 -10.84 30.62 -6.78
C GLU A 24 -10.28 29.32 -6.17
N ARG A 25 -11.05 28.76 -5.25
CA ARG A 25 -10.83 27.42 -4.72
C ARG A 25 -10.85 26.51 -5.93
N LYS A 26 -9.70 26.00 -6.33
CA LYS A 26 -9.58 24.92 -7.28
C LYS A 26 -10.21 23.70 -6.58
N ASN A 27 -11.54 23.70 -6.52
CA ASN A 27 -12.31 22.56 -6.06
C ASN A 27 -11.81 21.36 -6.86
N MET A 28 -11.35 20.35 -6.17
CA MET A 28 -11.10 19.05 -6.78
C MET A 28 -12.34 18.70 -7.60
N ASP A 29 -12.18 18.52 -8.89
CA ASP A 29 -13.30 18.15 -9.77
C ASP A 29 -13.69 16.71 -9.46
N THR A 30 -14.56 16.55 -8.47
CA THR A 30 -15.09 15.25 -8.01
C THR A 30 -15.73 14.50 -9.16
N ASN A 31 -16.44 15.21 -10.05
CA ASN A 31 -17.08 14.62 -11.21
C ASN A 31 -16.06 14.04 -12.20
N ALA A 32 -14.93 14.71 -12.38
CA ALA A 32 -13.84 14.19 -13.23
C ALA A 32 -13.26 12.89 -12.64
N ILE A 33 -13.04 12.83 -11.33
CA ILE A 33 -12.54 11.62 -10.67
C ILE A 33 -13.58 10.49 -10.81
N GLU A 34 -14.84 10.74 -10.51
CA GLU A 34 -15.92 9.75 -10.65
C GLU A 34 -16.02 9.21 -12.08
N THR A 35 -15.94 10.10 -13.06
CA THR A 35 -15.93 9.73 -14.48
C THR A 35 -14.75 8.80 -14.81
N MET A 36 -13.53 9.11 -14.35
CA MET A 36 -12.34 8.32 -14.62
C MET A 36 -12.39 6.93 -13.95
N PHE A 37 -12.87 6.84 -12.70
CA PHE A 37 -13.10 5.56 -12.04
C PHE A 37 -14.21 4.75 -12.75
N GLY A 38 -15.28 5.40 -13.20
CA GLY A 38 -16.32 4.78 -14.00
C GLY A 38 -15.82 4.12 -15.28
N ARG A 39 -14.80 4.72 -15.95
CA ARG A 39 -14.19 4.16 -17.17
C ARG A 39 -13.45 2.83 -16.94
N ILE A 40 -13.00 2.53 -15.74
CA ILE A 40 -12.46 1.21 -15.37
C ILE A 40 -13.53 0.28 -14.78
N GLY A 41 -14.78 0.72 -14.71
CA GLY A 41 -15.90 -0.02 -14.13
C GLY A 41 -15.91 0.01 -12.60
N ALA A 42 -15.28 1.01 -11.97
CA ALA A 42 -15.21 1.16 -10.53
C ALA A 42 -16.20 2.22 -10.05
N ARG A 43 -16.73 2.01 -8.84
CA ARG A 43 -17.41 3.04 -8.07
C ARG A 43 -16.40 3.77 -7.21
N VAL A 44 -16.61 5.07 -7.00
CA VAL A 44 -15.78 5.88 -6.09
C VAL A 44 -16.69 6.82 -5.30
N ARG A 45 -16.31 7.10 -4.07
CA ARG A 45 -16.91 8.12 -3.21
C ARG A 45 -15.80 9.07 -2.77
N VAL A 46 -16.04 10.36 -2.94
CA VAL A 46 -15.15 11.40 -2.44
C VAL A 46 -15.83 12.09 -1.28
N SER A 47 -15.18 12.15 -0.12
CA SER A 47 -15.74 12.75 1.09
C SER A 47 -14.68 13.49 1.89
N GLY A 48 -15.11 14.44 2.74
CA GLY A 48 -14.22 15.14 3.67
C GLY A 48 -13.76 14.22 4.81
N ALA A 49 -12.48 14.23 5.12
CA ALA A 49 -11.95 13.60 6.33
C ALA A 49 -12.05 14.59 7.50
N PRO A 50 -12.50 14.16 8.68
CA PRO A 50 -12.60 15.04 9.85
C PRO A 50 -11.23 15.48 10.39
N HIS A 51 -10.16 14.80 10.00
CA HIS A 51 -8.79 15.11 10.41
C HIS A 51 -7.80 14.80 9.28
N PRO A 52 -6.72 15.61 9.08
CA PRO A 52 -5.74 15.41 7.98
C PRO A 52 -5.07 14.02 7.96
N ARG A 53 -4.92 13.39 9.14
CA ARG A 53 -4.36 12.03 9.26
C ARG A 53 -5.26 10.94 8.70
N LEU A 54 -6.55 11.24 8.51
CA LEU A 54 -7.54 10.33 7.94
C LEU A 54 -7.72 10.52 6.44
N ALA A 55 -7.06 11.53 5.86
CA ALA A 55 -7.05 11.71 4.41
C ALA A 55 -6.29 10.57 3.73
N GLY A 56 -6.88 9.99 2.70
CA GLY A 56 -6.31 8.83 2.00
C GLY A 56 -7.28 8.22 1.01
N ILE A 57 -6.91 7.05 0.52
CA ILE A 57 -7.74 6.22 -0.35
C ILE A 57 -7.76 4.79 0.20
N ASP A 58 -8.94 4.17 0.21
CA ASP A 58 -9.17 2.81 0.68
C ASP A 58 -10.28 2.15 -0.13
N ILE A 59 -10.47 0.83 0.04
CA ILE A 59 -11.60 0.09 -0.50
C ILE A 59 -12.60 -0.14 0.62
N GLN A 60 -13.83 0.23 0.34
CA GLN A 60 -14.96 0.00 1.24
C GLN A 60 -16.04 -0.83 0.53
N THR A 61 -16.94 -1.42 1.30
CA THR A 61 -18.04 -2.22 0.77
C THR A 61 -19.37 -1.70 1.31
N ASP A 62 -20.35 -1.56 0.43
CA ASP A 62 -21.73 -1.27 0.80
C ASP A 62 -22.69 -2.31 0.15
N ARG A 63 -24.01 -2.08 0.26
CA ARG A 63 -25.03 -2.99 -0.33
C ARG A 63 -24.92 -3.18 -1.85
N TYR A 64 -24.19 -2.29 -2.55
CA TYR A 64 -23.97 -2.35 -3.99
C TYR A 64 -22.60 -2.91 -4.37
N GLY A 65 -21.79 -3.38 -3.39
CA GLY A 65 -20.47 -3.95 -3.59
C GLY A 65 -19.34 -3.00 -3.19
N GLU A 66 -18.14 -3.34 -3.65
CA GLU A 66 -16.92 -2.57 -3.34
C GLU A 66 -16.89 -1.22 -4.07
N PHE A 67 -16.27 -0.23 -3.43
CA PHE A 67 -16.01 1.09 -4.01
C PHE A 67 -14.73 1.69 -3.42
N PHE A 68 -14.11 2.60 -4.18
CA PHE A 68 -12.99 3.40 -3.67
C PHE A 68 -13.52 4.54 -2.80
N ASP A 69 -13.03 4.64 -1.57
CA ASP A 69 -13.35 5.73 -0.64
C ASP A 69 -12.15 6.68 -0.56
N ILE A 70 -12.28 7.86 -1.19
CA ILE A 70 -11.26 8.91 -1.18
C ILE A 70 -11.64 9.92 -0.12
N LYS A 71 -10.84 10.04 0.93
CA LYS A 71 -11.02 11.01 2.01
C LYS A 71 -10.07 12.18 1.84
N VAL A 72 -10.64 13.36 1.66
CA VAL A 72 -9.91 14.62 1.51
C VAL A 72 -9.82 15.30 2.86
N GLY A 73 -8.62 15.71 3.28
CA GLY A 73 -8.43 16.41 4.56
C GLY A 73 -9.10 17.80 4.57
N PRO A 74 -9.40 18.34 5.76
CA PRO A 74 -10.11 19.61 5.94
C PRO A 74 -9.33 20.82 5.41
N GLU A 75 -8.03 20.73 5.32
CA GLU A 75 -7.19 21.73 4.66
C GLU A 75 -7.05 21.35 3.20
N GLU A 76 -7.58 22.13 2.31
CA GLU A 76 -7.68 21.98 0.85
C GLU A 76 -6.34 21.78 0.10
N GLN A 77 -5.33 21.24 0.77
CA GLN A 77 -3.98 21.08 0.24
C GLN A 77 -3.76 19.73 -0.44
N VAL A 78 -4.77 18.86 -0.49
CA VAL A 78 -4.64 17.56 -1.17
C VAL A 78 -5.46 17.59 -2.45
N GLY A 79 -4.78 17.77 -3.58
CA GLY A 79 -5.38 17.58 -4.91
C GLY A 79 -5.21 16.12 -5.35
N TYR A 80 -6.26 15.54 -5.94
CA TYR A 80 -6.19 14.25 -6.60
C TYR A 80 -6.25 14.43 -8.11
N GLU A 81 -5.42 13.67 -8.82
CA GLU A 81 -5.31 13.71 -10.29
C GLU A 81 -5.12 12.29 -10.83
N VAL A 82 -5.90 11.90 -11.83
CA VAL A 82 -5.66 10.65 -12.57
C VAL A 82 -4.59 10.90 -13.63
N ILE A 83 -3.41 10.28 -13.45
CA ILE A 83 -2.24 10.45 -14.34
C ILE A 83 -2.36 9.58 -15.58
N ASP A 84 -2.82 8.34 -15.41
CA ASP A 84 -2.95 7.37 -16.50
C ASP A 84 -4.13 6.44 -16.24
N LEU A 85 -4.81 6.04 -17.30
CA LEU A 85 -6.02 5.24 -17.28
C LEU A 85 -5.93 4.12 -18.32
N ARG A 86 -6.16 2.88 -17.88
CA ARG A 86 -6.14 1.69 -18.71
C ARG A 86 -7.43 0.87 -18.52
N PRO A 87 -8.51 1.20 -19.24
CA PRO A 87 -9.78 0.48 -19.16
C PRO A 87 -9.65 -1.01 -19.52
N ASP A 88 -8.80 -1.32 -20.50
CA ASP A 88 -8.50 -2.69 -20.93
C ASP A 88 -7.90 -3.57 -19.81
N MET A 89 -7.23 -2.95 -18.87
CA MET A 89 -6.66 -3.59 -17.67
C MET A 89 -7.54 -3.42 -16.42
N ARG A 90 -8.55 -2.57 -16.46
CA ARG A 90 -9.33 -2.10 -15.32
C ARG A 90 -8.45 -1.45 -14.24
N HIS A 91 -7.49 -0.62 -14.66
CA HIS A 91 -6.53 0.03 -13.79
C HIS A 91 -6.45 1.53 -14.09
N LEU A 92 -6.16 2.32 -13.06
CA LEU A 92 -5.76 3.71 -13.17
C LEU A 92 -4.62 4.06 -12.19
N LEU A 93 -3.84 5.08 -12.54
CA LEU A 93 -2.80 5.64 -11.67
C LEU A 93 -3.30 6.98 -11.13
N LEU A 94 -3.56 7.02 -9.84
CA LEU A 94 -4.00 8.21 -9.11
C LEU A 94 -2.82 8.87 -8.41
N MET A 95 -2.72 10.19 -8.51
CA MET A 95 -1.77 10.99 -7.73
C MET A 95 -2.53 11.82 -6.69
N ALA A 96 -2.11 11.73 -5.44
CA ALA A 96 -2.44 12.67 -4.38
C ALA A 96 -1.30 13.69 -4.26
N ARG A 97 -1.59 14.95 -4.56
CA ARG A 97 -0.65 16.06 -4.47
C ARG A 97 -0.87 16.79 -3.15
N ARG A 98 0.18 16.94 -2.36
CA ARG A 98 0.24 17.79 -1.17
C ARG A 98 1.29 18.88 -1.40
N PRO A 99 1.32 19.97 -0.62
CA PRO A 99 2.29 21.06 -0.80
C PRO A 99 3.74 20.57 -0.91
N ASN A 100 4.13 19.63 -0.06
CA ASN A 100 5.50 19.14 0.05
C ASN A 100 5.67 17.66 -0.36
N ALA A 101 4.64 17.02 -0.90
CA ALA A 101 4.71 15.60 -1.24
C ALA A 101 3.74 15.22 -2.37
N LYS A 102 4.16 14.24 -3.17
CA LYS A 102 3.32 13.59 -4.17
C LYS A 102 3.29 12.10 -3.88
N HIS A 103 2.10 11.56 -3.63
CA HIS A 103 1.88 10.14 -3.44
C HIS A 103 1.13 9.59 -4.65
N LYS A 104 1.52 8.42 -5.11
CA LYS A 104 0.87 7.77 -6.24
C LYS A 104 0.30 6.44 -5.81
N PHE A 105 -0.88 6.14 -6.34
CA PHE A 105 -1.62 4.93 -6.01
C PHE A 105 -2.04 4.24 -7.31
N LEU A 106 -1.73 2.96 -7.42
CA LEU A 106 -2.31 2.11 -8.44
C LEU A 106 -3.65 1.60 -7.91
N CYS A 107 -4.72 2.01 -8.56
CA CYS A 107 -6.08 1.53 -8.32
C CYS A 107 -6.46 0.57 -9.43
N GLY A 108 -7.00 -0.60 -9.08
CA GLY A 108 -7.32 -1.59 -10.09
C GLY A 108 -8.19 -2.72 -9.57
N HIS A 109 -8.57 -3.62 -10.49
CA HIS A 109 -9.32 -4.83 -10.18
C HIS A 109 -8.43 -6.05 -10.35
N ASP A 110 -8.34 -6.87 -9.31
CA ASP A 110 -7.54 -8.08 -9.31
C ASP A 110 -8.44 -9.31 -9.07
N GLU A 111 -8.56 -10.18 -10.06
CA GLU A 111 -9.43 -11.37 -10.05
C GLU A 111 -10.89 -11.12 -9.63
N ARG A 112 -11.14 -10.86 -8.35
CA ARG A 112 -12.46 -10.72 -7.74
C ARG A 112 -12.71 -9.38 -7.08
N HIS A 113 -11.67 -8.68 -6.69
CA HIS A 113 -11.75 -7.52 -5.80
C HIS A 113 -11.04 -6.30 -6.37
N TRP A 114 -11.52 -5.12 -6.01
CA TRP A 114 -10.80 -3.89 -6.21
C TRP A 114 -9.63 -3.81 -5.22
N PHE A 115 -8.57 -3.14 -5.63
CA PHE A 115 -7.42 -2.90 -4.77
C PHE A 115 -6.86 -1.48 -4.96
N VAL A 116 -6.16 -1.00 -3.96
CA VAL A 116 -5.32 0.20 -4.01
C VAL A 116 -3.95 -0.12 -3.44
N CYS A 117 -2.89 0.22 -4.19
CA CYS A 117 -1.49 0.03 -3.77
C CYS A 117 -0.73 1.34 -3.87
N ALA A 118 -0.03 1.72 -2.80
CA ALA A 118 0.90 2.84 -2.83
C ALA A 118 2.12 2.50 -3.69
N ILE A 119 2.52 3.43 -4.56
CA ILE A 119 3.62 3.22 -5.51
C ILE A 119 4.91 3.79 -4.93
N PRO A 120 5.99 2.99 -4.81
CA PRO A 120 7.29 3.49 -4.43
C PRO A 120 7.90 4.32 -5.57
N GLY A 121 8.54 5.44 -5.19
CA GLY A 121 9.24 6.33 -6.12
C GLY A 121 8.37 7.36 -6.83
N GLY A 122 8.97 8.53 -7.10
CA GLY A 122 8.26 9.72 -7.61
C GLY A 122 8.08 9.77 -9.13
N SER A 123 8.88 9.05 -9.93
CA SER A 123 8.96 9.19 -11.40
C SER A 123 7.94 8.36 -12.19
N VAL A 124 7.12 7.55 -11.54
CA VAL A 124 6.12 6.70 -12.20
C VAL A 124 5.02 7.56 -12.82
N SER A 125 4.77 7.43 -14.13
CA SER A 125 3.80 8.23 -14.89
C SER A 125 2.78 7.42 -15.68
N SER A 126 2.79 6.09 -15.56
CA SER A 126 1.81 5.24 -16.25
C SER A 126 1.43 4.03 -15.39
N VAL A 127 0.26 3.46 -15.68
CA VAL A 127 -0.22 2.21 -15.06
C VAL A 127 0.79 1.08 -15.24
N LYS A 128 1.37 0.93 -16.44
CA LYS A 128 2.37 -0.10 -16.70
C LYS A 128 3.63 0.09 -15.85
N ALA A 129 4.15 1.32 -15.78
CA ALA A 129 5.29 1.64 -14.94
C ALA A 129 4.99 1.44 -13.44
N ALA A 130 3.75 1.71 -12.99
CA ALA A 130 3.32 1.45 -11.63
C ALA A 130 3.32 -0.05 -11.30
N ILE A 131 2.80 -0.90 -12.19
CA ILE A 131 2.84 -2.36 -12.02
C ILE A 131 4.28 -2.88 -11.97
N GLU A 132 5.18 -2.34 -12.82
CA GLU A 132 6.61 -2.68 -12.79
C GLU A 132 7.29 -2.20 -11.51
N ALA A 133 6.95 -1.00 -11.02
CA ALA A 133 7.50 -0.47 -9.78
C ALA A 133 7.11 -1.32 -8.55
N LEU A 134 5.95 -1.96 -8.56
CA LEU A 134 5.50 -2.88 -7.51
C LEU A 134 6.22 -4.24 -7.55
N GLN A 135 6.93 -4.58 -8.63
CA GLN A 135 7.72 -5.81 -8.68
C GLN A 135 9.01 -5.66 -7.86
N PRO A 136 9.37 -6.63 -7.01
CA PRO A 136 10.68 -6.68 -6.37
C PRO A 136 11.84 -6.61 -7.37
N PRO A 137 13.01 -6.07 -6.99
CA PRO A 137 14.17 -5.97 -7.91
C PRO A 137 14.56 -7.30 -8.55
N GLU A 138 14.50 -8.40 -7.80
CA GLU A 138 14.82 -9.74 -8.26
C GLU A 138 13.81 -10.23 -9.30
N VAL A 139 12.52 -9.94 -9.09
CA VAL A 139 11.45 -10.25 -10.06
C VAL A 139 11.69 -9.47 -11.35
N ARG A 140 11.96 -8.15 -11.26
CA ARG A 140 12.29 -7.33 -12.45
C ARG A 140 13.49 -7.87 -13.22
N SER A 141 14.53 -8.29 -12.49
CA SER A 141 15.72 -8.90 -13.09
C SER A 141 15.40 -10.23 -13.77
N ALA A 142 14.59 -11.08 -13.15
CA ALA A 142 14.13 -12.35 -13.74
C ALA A 142 13.27 -12.11 -15.00
N VAL A 143 12.37 -11.12 -14.97
CA VAL A 143 11.55 -10.73 -16.12
C VAL A 143 12.41 -10.29 -17.29
N ARG A 144 13.40 -9.41 -17.06
CA ARG A 144 14.32 -8.95 -18.11
C ARG A 144 15.08 -10.10 -18.77
N ARG A 145 15.52 -11.10 -18.00
CA ARG A 145 16.27 -12.25 -18.51
C ARG A 145 15.39 -13.29 -19.21
N ARG A 146 14.20 -13.60 -18.65
CA ARG A 146 13.40 -14.77 -19.05
C ARG A 146 12.20 -14.41 -19.93
N VAL A 147 11.70 -13.16 -19.91
CA VAL A 147 10.50 -12.77 -20.67
C VAL A 147 10.85 -11.89 -21.86
N LYS A 148 10.93 -12.50 -23.03
CA LYS A 148 11.31 -11.81 -24.27
C LYS A 148 10.22 -10.83 -24.76
N ARG A 149 8.96 -11.26 -24.78
CA ARG A 149 7.85 -10.46 -25.29
C ARG A 149 7.38 -9.43 -24.25
N VAL A 150 7.42 -8.14 -24.61
CA VAL A 150 7.03 -7.03 -23.73
C VAL A 150 5.60 -7.19 -23.17
N LYS A 151 4.65 -7.64 -24.01
CA LYS A 151 3.26 -7.86 -23.60
C LYS A 151 3.08 -8.91 -22.49
N ASP A 152 4.05 -9.84 -22.33
CA ASP A 152 3.96 -10.92 -21.35
C ASP A 152 4.61 -10.54 -19.99
N ARG A 153 5.36 -9.42 -19.93
CA ARG A 153 6.11 -9.01 -18.73
C ARG A 153 5.20 -8.64 -17.54
N LEU A 154 4.00 -8.14 -17.82
CA LEU A 154 3.03 -7.74 -16.80
C LEU A 154 1.96 -8.80 -16.52
N ARG A 155 1.98 -9.94 -17.23
CA ARG A 155 1.05 -11.04 -16.95
C ARG A 155 1.30 -11.64 -15.59
N ARG A 156 0.24 -12.07 -14.90
CA ARG A 156 0.32 -12.73 -13.58
C ARG A 156 1.13 -14.03 -13.59
N ARG A 157 1.21 -14.70 -14.74
CA ARG A 157 2.04 -15.88 -14.96
C ARG A 157 2.85 -15.67 -16.25
N ASN A 158 4.17 -15.82 -16.13
CA ASN A 158 5.11 -15.79 -17.22
C ASN A 158 6.33 -16.67 -16.90
N ALA A 159 7.36 -16.67 -17.73
CA ALA A 159 8.57 -17.48 -17.54
C ALA A 159 9.41 -17.06 -16.30
N ALA A 160 9.16 -15.90 -15.72
CA ALA A 160 9.93 -15.36 -14.59
C ALA A 160 9.24 -15.55 -13.24
N PHE A 161 7.92 -15.57 -13.21
CA PHE A 161 7.14 -15.68 -11.97
C PHE A 161 5.69 -16.11 -12.20
N VAL A 162 5.08 -16.55 -11.11
CA VAL A 162 3.62 -16.58 -10.91
C VAL A 162 3.26 -15.55 -9.85
N ARG A 163 2.16 -14.78 -10.03
CA ARG A 163 1.66 -13.80 -9.05
C ARG A 163 0.27 -14.18 -8.57
N GLN A 164 0.04 -14.03 -7.25
CA GLN A 164 -1.28 -14.12 -6.63
C GLN A 164 -1.36 -13.01 -5.57
N GLY A 165 -2.29 -12.07 -5.75
CA GLY A 165 -2.35 -10.87 -4.92
C GLY A 165 -1.04 -10.07 -4.94
N GLU A 166 -0.53 -9.77 -3.77
CA GLU A 166 0.74 -9.07 -3.53
C GLU A 166 1.99 -9.97 -3.63
N TRP A 167 1.81 -11.30 -3.75
CA TRP A 167 2.90 -12.26 -3.75
C TRP A 167 3.39 -12.62 -5.14
N PHE A 168 4.70 -12.66 -5.28
CA PHE A 168 5.41 -13.16 -6.45
C PHE A 168 6.11 -14.47 -6.10
N PHE A 169 5.89 -15.50 -6.89
CA PHE A 169 6.52 -16.81 -6.76
C PHE A 169 7.50 -16.99 -7.90
N VAL A 170 8.79 -16.92 -7.59
CA VAL A 170 9.90 -17.00 -8.56
C VAL A 170 10.44 -18.43 -8.58
N PRO A 171 10.43 -19.13 -9.72
CA PRO A 171 10.88 -20.51 -9.79
C PRO A 171 12.36 -20.66 -9.46
N VAL A 172 12.67 -21.68 -8.63
CA VAL A 172 14.02 -22.08 -8.20
C VAL A 172 14.15 -23.59 -8.42
N PRO A 173 14.23 -24.06 -9.67
CA PRO A 173 14.17 -25.48 -10.01
C PRO A 173 15.32 -26.30 -9.43
N GLU A 174 16.46 -25.67 -9.18
CA GLU A 174 17.66 -26.31 -8.60
C GLU A 174 17.57 -26.54 -7.10
N LEU A 175 16.54 -26.00 -6.42
CA LEU A 175 16.41 -26.11 -4.96
C LEU A 175 15.95 -27.53 -4.57
N THR A 176 16.82 -28.23 -3.83
CA THR A 176 16.49 -29.50 -3.19
C THR A 176 16.32 -29.28 -1.68
N VAL A 177 15.21 -29.74 -1.13
CA VAL A 177 14.86 -29.57 0.28
C VAL A 177 14.70 -30.95 0.91
N LYS A 178 15.36 -31.19 2.08
CA LYS A 178 15.16 -32.39 2.86
C LYS A 178 13.73 -32.48 3.36
N GLU A 179 13.08 -33.61 3.26
CA GLU A 179 11.67 -33.79 3.64
C GLU A 179 11.36 -33.38 5.08
N THR A 180 12.31 -33.61 6.00
CA THR A 180 12.19 -33.21 7.41
C THR A 180 12.10 -31.70 7.65
N LEU A 181 12.48 -30.89 6.65
CA LEU A 181 12.42 -29.43 6.72
C LEU A 181 11.20 -28.85 5.99
N ILE A 182 10.36 -29.71 5.40
CA ILE A 182 9.17 -29.29 4.67
C ILE A 182 8.01 -29.10 5.65
N LEU A 183 7.52 -27.87 5.71
CA LEU A 183 6.31 -27.51 6.44
C LEU A 183 5.10 -27.75 5.54
N LYS A 184 4.01 -28.27 6.12
CA LYS A 184 2.76 -28.56 5.39
C LYS A 184 1.67 -27.60 5.81
N ASN A 185 0.87 -27.14 4.83
CA ASN A 185 -0.25 -26.20 5.03
C ASN A 185 0.19 -24.90 5.75
N GLU A 186 1.36 -24.41 5.36
CA GLU A 186 1.99 -23.28 6.01
C GLU A 186 1.38 -21.95 5.53
N PRO A 187 0.95 -21.07 6.46
CA PRO A 187 0.45 -19.76 6.09
C PRO A 187 1.58 -18.79 5.74
N ILE A 188 1.39 -17.99 4.70
CA ILE A 188 2.17 -16.76 4.44
C ILE A 188 1.24 -15.56 4.52
N SER A 189 1.65 -14.52 5.24
CA SER A 189 0.84 -13.33 5.49
C SER A 189 1.72 -12.10 5.49
N ARG A 190 1.15 -10.98 5.08
CA ARG A 190 1.82 -9.66 5.23
C ARG A 190 1.65 -9.06 6.63
N GLY A 191 1.00 -9.77 7.54
CA GLY A 191 0.70 -9.29 8.89
C GLY A 191 -0.49 -8.32 8.95
N ASN A 192 -0.66 -7.64 10.10
CA ASN A 192 -1.68 -6.60 10.33
C ASN A 192 -3.12 -7.02 9.99
N GLY A 193 -3.50 -8.27 10.29
CA GLY A 193 -4.87 -8.77 10.05
C GLY A 193 -5.18 -9.15 8.61
N SER A 194 -4.19 -9.15 7.70
CA SER A 194 -4.41 -9.66 6.34
C SER A 194 -4.71 -11.15 6.35
N LYS A 195 -5.63 -11.59 5.48
CA LYS A 195 -5.90 -13.01 5.27
C LYS A 195 -4.64 -13.69 4.75
N SER A 196 -4.35 -14.89 5.25
CA SER A 196 -3.15 -15.63 4.86
C SER A 196 -3.38 -16.44 3.59
N HIS A 197 -2.35 -16.56 2.77
CA HIS A 197 -2.25 -17.58 1.74
C HIS A 197 -1.76 -18.89 2.38
N VAL A 198 -2.44 -19.99 2.18
CA VAL A 198 -2.05 -21.29 2.70
C VAL A 198 -1.30 -22.05 1.62
N CYS A 199 -0.04 -22.41 1.92
CA CYS A 199 0.86 -23.11 1.02
C CYS A 199 0.91 -24.59 1.37
N GLN A 200 0.67 -25.46 0.38
CA GLN A 200 0.68 -26.91 0.60
C GLN A 200 2.01 -27.39 1.16
N PHE A 201 3.11 -26.92 0.61
CA PHE A 201 4.46 -27.20 1.09
C PHE A 201 5.25 -25.90 1.17
N ALA A 202 5.92 -25.69 2.29
CA ALA A 202 6.80 -24.55 2.50
C ALA A 202 8.13 -24.98 3.09
N TYR A 203 9.16 -24.22 2.80
CA TYR A 203 10.49 -24.33 3.39
C TYR A 203 10.99 -22.94 3.74
N ARG A 204 11.54 -22.77 4.94
CA ARG A 204 12.10 -21.51 5.42
C ARG A 204 13.59 -21.64 5.62
N SER A 205 14.36 -20.68 5.13
CA SER A 205 15.83 -20.73 5.17
C SER A 205 16.43 -19.40 5.58
N GLY A 206 17.48 -19.45 6.40
CA GLY A 206 18.21 -18.25 6.83
C GLY A 206 17.41 -17.40 7.80
N GLY A 207 17.53 -16.08 7.61
CA GLY A 207 16.93 -15.09 8.51
C GLY A 207 17.74 -14.84 9.77
N GLU A 208 17.39 -13.76 10.48
CA GLU A 208 18.02 -13.34 11.73
C GLU A 208 17.14 -13.75 12.92
N ALA A 209 17.71 -14.40 13.91
CA ALA A 209 16.99 -14.71 15.16
C ALA A 209 16.73 -13.40 15.94
N VAL A 210 15.49 -13.17 16.31
CA VAL A 210 15.06 -11.99 17.05
C VAL A 210 14.16 -12.36 18.22
N TYR A 211 14.19 -11.53 19.26
CA TYR A 211 13.35 -11.62 20.43
C TYR A 211 12.14 -10.72 20.25
N VAL A 212 10.95 -11.31 20.22
CA VAL A 212 9.67 -10.62 19.99
C VAL A 212 8.83 -10.63 21.24
N SER A 213 8.22 -9.51 21.56
CA SER A 213 7.19 -9.37 22.60
C SER A 213 6.15 -8.35 22.15
N THR A 214 5.04 -8.19 22.88
CA THR A 214 4.01 -7.19 22.58
C THR A 214 4.58 -5.75 22.54
N ARG A 215 5.62 -5.46 23.32
CA ARG A 215 6.29 -4.15 23.34
C ARG A 215 7.30 -3.98 22.18
N TYR A 216 7.79 -5.05 21.64
CA TYR A 216 8.75 -5.08 20.52
C TYR A 216 8.27 -6.04 19.42
N PRO A 217 7.20 -5.69 18.72
CA PRO A 217 6.58 -6.58 17.72
C PRO A 217 7.47 -6.82 16.50
N LEU A 218 8.41 -5.92 16.20
CA LEU A 218 9.38 -6.07 15.11
C LEU A 218 10.61 -6.92 15.49
N GLY A 219 10.68 -7.32 16.75
CA GLY A 219 11.80 -8.11 17.30
C GLY A 219 13.06 -7.29 17.55
N LEU A 220 13.80 -7.70 18.57
CA LEU A 220 15.15 -7.20 18.91
C LEU A 220 16.18 -8.24 18.51
N THR A 221 17.28 -7.81 17.91
CA THR A 221 18.47 -8.67 17.77
C THR A 221 18.99 -9.08 19.13
N ARG A 222 19.78 -10.16 19.20
CA ARG A 222 20.36 -10.64 20.44
C ARG A 222 21.09 -9.52 21.22
N ASP A 223 21.86 -8.70 20.53
CA ASP A 223 22.59 -7.60 21.17
C ASP A 223 21.66 -6.48 21.66
N ALA A 224 20.65 -6.13 20.88
CA ALA A 224 19.66 -5.13 21.30
C ALA A 224 18.85 -5.60 22.50
N TYR A 225 18.47 -6.90 22.53
CA TYR A 225 17.80 -7.54 23.66
C TYR A 225 18.70 -7.52 24.92
N SER A 226 19.97 -7.92 24.79
CA SER A 226 20.92 -7.89 25.90
C SER A 226 21.15 -6.49 26.46
N ARG A 227 21.24 -5.46 25.58
CA ARG A 227 21.31 -4.06 26.01
C ARG A 227 20.05 -3.60 26.75
N LEU A 228 18.87 -4.01 26.28
CA LEU A 228 17.61 -3.73 26.96
C LEU A 228 17.59 -4.32 28.36
N LEU A 229 17.97 -5.59 28.53
CA LEU A 229 17.99 -6.25 29.83
C LEU A 229 18.97 -5.62 30.83
N LYS A 230 20.10 -5.08 30.35
CA LYS A 230 21.06 -4.34 31.19
C LYS A 230 20.46 -3.01 31.67
N ARG A 231 19.70 -2.31 30.83
CA ARG A 231 19.04 -1.03 31.18
C ARG A 231 17.78 -1.19 32.00
N ASN A 232 17.04 -2.27 31.74
CA ASN A 232 15.76 -2.55 32.37
C ASN A 232 15.68 -4.06 32.69
N PRO A 233 16.16 -4.51 33.87
CA PRO A 233 16.11 -5.91 34.26
C PRO A 233 14.71 -6.52 34.32
N SER A 234 13.66 -5.70 34.59
CA SER A 234 12.27 -6.17 34.61
C SER A 234 11.77 -6.62 33.24
N ALA A 235 12.44 -6.23 32.17
CA ALA A 235 12.11 -6.67 30.83
C ALA A 235 12.24 -8.20 30.62
N ARG A 236 12.93 -8.90 31.50
CA ARG A 236 13.01 -10.40 31.47
C ARG A 236 11.64 -11.07 31.53
N SER A 237 10.69 -10.47 32.24
CA SER A 237 9.34 -11.04 32.43
C SER A 237 8.36 -10.74 31.27
N TRP A 238 8.77 -10.06 30.20
CA TRP A 238 7.88 -9.64 29.12
C TRP A 238 7.68 -10.74 28.09
N ALA A 239 7.10 -11.84 28.39
CA ALA A 239 6.64 -12.90 27.48
C ALA A 239 7.37 -12.93 26.09
N TRP A 240 8.68 -13.06 26.13
CA TRP A 240 9.52 -13.11 24.92
C TRP A 240 9.37 -14.43 24.17
N ARG A 241 9.28 -14.32 22.84
CA ARG A 241 9.41 -15.45 21.91
C ARG A 241 10.60 -15.23 21.00
N VAL A 242 11.36 -16.30 20.73
CA VAL A 242 12.40 -16.24 19.70
C VAL A 242 11.74 -16.56 18.37
N MET A 243 11.91 -15.66 17.41
CA MET A 243 11.38 -15.78 16.05
C MET A 243 12.50 -15.54 15.04
N ARG A 244 12.27 -15.87 13.78
CA ARG A 244 13.20 -15.51 12.69
C ARG A 244 12.64 -14.33 11.90
N ARG A 245 13.46 -13.31 11.72
CA ARG A 245 13.14 -12.13 10.91
C ARG A 245 13.78 -12.25 9.53
N ASN A 246 13.01 -11.98 8.48
CA ASN A 246 13.46 -11.97 7.08
C ASN A 246 14.03 -13.33 6.60
N ALA A 247 13.48 -14.44 7.07
CA ALA A 247 13.79 -15.74 6.47
C ALA A 247 13.35 -15.77 4.99
N ALA A 248 14.15 -16.41 4.14
CA ALA A 248 13.72 -16.71 2.79
C ALA A 248 12.67 -17.83 2.82
N VAL A 249 11.52 -17.60 2.19
CA VAL A 249 10.42 -18.56 2.12
C VAL A 249 10.37 -19.16 0.72
N TYR A 250 10.28 -20.47 0.65
CA TYR A 250 10.12 -21.23 -0.59
C TYR A 250 8.87 -22.09 -0.47
N ILE A 251 8.08 -22.16 -1.55
CA ILE A 251 6.84 -22.93 -1.57
C ILE A 251 6.74 -23.81 -2.82
N ARG A 252 5.98 -24.89 -2.70
CA ARG A 252 5.65 -25.82 -3.79
C ARG A 252 4.24 -26.37 -3.56
N GLY A 253 3.60 -26.84 -4.63
CA GLY A 253 2.25 -27.40 -4.60
C GLY A 253 1.17 -26.35 -4.69
N ARG A 254 0.02 -26.58 -4.07
CA ARG A 254 -1.12 -25.67 -4.09
C ARG A 254 -0.91 -24.48 -3.18
N VAL A 255 -1.28 -23.28 -3.68
CA VAL A 255 -1.40 -22.08 -2.87
C VAL A 255 -2.84 -21.62 -2.91
N TRP A 256 -3.47 -21.61 -1.77
CA TRP A 256 -4.88 -21.25 -1.62
C TRP A 256 -5.04 -19.94 -0.84
N HIS A 257 -6.03 -19.15 -1.25
CA HIS A 257 -6.46 -17.93 -0.56
C HIS A 257 -7.97 -17.74 -0.78
N PRO A 258 -8.77 -17.25 0.19
CA PRO A 258 -10.21 -17.10 0.02
C PRO A 258 -10.59 -16.13 -1.11
N ASP A 259 -9.81 -15.08 -1.32
CA ASP A 259 -10.12 -14.00 -2.27
C ASP A 259 -9.46 -14.22 -3.66
N HIS A 260 -8.62 -15.25 -3.82
CA HIS A 260 -7.88 -15.52 -5.05
C HIS A 260 -8.15 -16.94 -5.59
N LYS A 261 -7.99 -17.11 -6.89
CA LYS A 261 -8.01 -18.44 -7.51
C LYS A 261 -6.82 -19.26 -7.04
N THR A 262 -7.06 -20.49 -6.56
CA THR A 262 -5.97 -21.42 -6.21
C THR A 262 -5.01 -21.62 -7.38
N ILE A 263 -3.72 -21.53 -7.11
CA ILE A 263 -2.66 -21.82 -8.08
C ILE A 263 -1.90 -23.08 -7.69
N VAL A 264 -1.22 -23.68 -8.68
CA VAL A 264 -0.36 -24.85 -8.50
C VAL A 264 1.04 -24.51 -9.00
N LEU A 265 2.04 -24.78 -8.15
CA LEU A 265 3.45 -24.59 -8.39
C LEU A 265 4.13 -25.95 -8.41
N ASN A 266 4.57 -26.41 -9.59
CA ASN A 266 5.08 -27.75 -9.79
C ASN A 266 6.50 -27.97 -9.19
N GLU A 267 7.24 -26.87 -9.03
CA GLU A 267 8.60 -26.85 -8.48
C GLU A 267 8.70 -25.85 -7.31
N TRP A 268 9.83 -25.79 -6.63
CA TRP A 268 10.07 -24.82 -5.59
C TRP A 268 10.11 -23.40 -6.16
N HIS A 269 9.41 -22.48 -5.52
CA HIS A 269 9.38 -21.07 -5.86
C HIS A 269 9.75 -20.25 -4.64
N ARG A 270 10.65 -19.30 -4.80
CA ARG A 270 10.92 -18.29 -3.78
C ARG A 270 9.75 -17.33 -3.70
N VAL A 271 9.29 -17.09 -2.48
CA VAL A 271 8.21 -16.14 -2.18
C VAL A 271 8.79 -14.75 -2.03
N MET A 272 8.19 -13.80 -2.71
CA MET A 272 8.55 -12.39 -2.60
C MET A 272 7.28 -11.55 -2.55
N MET A 273 7.26 -10.54 -1.69
CA MET A 273 6.14 -9.60 -1.61
C MET A 273 6.39 -8.41 -2.54
N ASN A 274 5.31 -7.75 -3.00
CA ASN A 274 5.41 -6.50 -3.74
C ASN A 274 6.14 -5.41 -2.95
N THR A 275 6.56 -4.35 -3.63
CA THR A 275 7.35 -3.26 -3.03
C THR A 275 6.48 -2.13 -2.46
N GLU A 276 5.18 -2.33 -2.29
CA GLU A 276 4.27 -1.33 -1.73
C GLU A 276 4.74 -0.80 -0.37
N GLY A 277 5.25 -1.69 0.49
CA GLY A 277 5.80 -1.32 1.80
C GLY A 277 6.99 -0.36 1.75
N GLN A 278 7.60 -0.14 0.58
CA GLN A 278 8.68 0.82 0.36
C GLN A 278 8.17 2.20 -0.09
N ALA A 279 6.87 2.35 -0.33
CA ALA A 279 6.30 3.64 -0.70
C ALA A 279 6.31 4.60 0.50
N LEU A 280 6.47 5.90 0.21
CA LEU A 280 6.38 6.94 1.22
C LEU A 280 4.98 6.91 1.87
N GLY A 281 4.93 6.79 3.18
CA GLY A 281 3.69 6.70 3.94
C GLY A 281 3.07 5.30 4.02
N ALA A 282 3.67 4.27 3.40
CA ALA A 282 3.29 2.89 3.62
C ALA A 282 3.75 2.41 5.01
N ARG A 283 2.95 1.53 5.63
CA ARG A 283 3.36 0.89 6.89
C ARG A 283 4.50 -0.08 6.61
N THR A 284 5.57 -0.02 7.40
CA THR A 284 6.65 -0.99 7.32
C THR A 284 6.11 -2.37 7.68
N VAL A 285 6.24 -3.31 6.76
CA VAL A 285 5.91 -4.72 7.00
C VAL A 285 7.19 -5.47 7.32
N VAL A 286 7.22 -6.12 8.46
CA VAL A 286 8.32 -7.00 8.89
C VAL A 286 7.79 -8.42 8.97
N PHE A 287 8.44 -9.35 8.27
CA PHE A 287 8.12 -10.77 8.37
C PHE A 287 8.81 -11.36 9.59
N LEU A 288 8.00 -11.90 10.50
CA LEU A 288 8.43 -12.65 11.68
C LEU A 288 7.82 -14.05 11.59
N ASP A 289 8.66 -15.05 11.71
CA ASP A 289 8.29 -16.48 11.70
C ASP A 289 8.59 -17.14 13.04
#